data_0651cdec50a94fbc2afa8c197c16eb58
#
_entry.id   0651cdec50a94fbc2afa8c197c16eb58
#
_cell.length_a   1.000
_cell.length_b   1.000
_cell.length_c   1.000
_cell.angle_alpha   90.00
_cell.angle_beta   90.00
_cell.angle_gamma   90.00
#
_symmetry.space_group_name_H-M   'P 1'
#
loop_
_entity.id
_entity.type
_entity.pdbx_description
1 polymer ?
#
loop_
_entity_poly.entity_id
_entity_poly.type
_entity_poly.pdbx_seq_one_letter_code
_entity_poly.pdbx_strand_id
1 'polypeptide(L)'
;GAEVEGNFTMEAAAPKIKGYDALNLFLGKPYNAWLNRFGERFADEGIVYNFAVSFNACLRQPDGQVWVVFNQALLDQTLSDGKDMIETIHMPPNVEERLDTTMEQAIADGVLCKADSYEALAAFIGCDAETVKASMEEYNAFCHAGRDGWFAKDKRYMLSMEEGPYYALKAGE
;
A
#
# COMPACT_ATOMS: atom_id res chain seq x y z
N GLY A 1 -29.21 -11.02 18.34
CA GLY A 1 -28.49 -9.75 18.40
C GLY A 1 -27.95 -9.39 17.03
N ALA A 2 -27.93 -8.13 16.69
CA ALA A 2 -27.28 -7.64 15.48
C ALA A 2 -25.78 -7.55 15.74
N GLU A 3 -24.99 -8.02 14.80
CA GLU A 3 -23.53 -7.87 14.81
C GLU A 3 -23.19 -6.62 13.99
N VAL A 4 -22.30 -5.78 14.52
CA VAL A 4 -21.82 -4.60 13.79
C VAL A 4 -20.61 -5.04 12.96
N GLU A 5 -20.74 -4.97 11.64
CA GLU A 5 -19.70 -5.32 10.70
C GLU A 5 -19.18 -4.06 9.98
N GLY A 6 -17.87 -3.85 10.07
CA GLY A 6 -17.22 -2.71 9.46
C GLY A 6 -17.51 -1.39 10.15
N ASN A 7 -16.99 -0.31 9.57
CA ASN A 7 -17.24 1.04 10.03
C ASN A 7 -17.56 1.94 8.83
N PHE A 8 -18.39 2.94 9.04
CA PHE A 8 -18.66 3.96 8.04
C PHE A 8 -18.08 5.28 8.54
N THR A 9 -17.09 5.79 7.84
CA THR A 9 -16.52 7.11 8.09
C THR A 9 -16.27 7.82 6.77
N MET A 10 -16.56 9.08 6.72
CA MET A 10 -16.29 9.91 5.54
C MET A 10 -14.91 10.59 5.61
N GLU A 11 -14.23 10.50 6.75
CA GLU A 11 -12.99 11.25 7.00
C GLU A 11 -11.74 10.37 7.14
N ALA A 12 -11.89 9.06 7.25
CA ALA A 12 -10.75 8.17 7.31
C ALA A 12 -10.36 7.69 5.93
N ALA A 13 -9.19 8.09 5.50
CA ALA A 13 -8.52 7.46 4.38
C ALA A 13 -7.75 6.24 4.88
N ALA A 14 -7.86 5.13 4.18
CA ALA A 14 -7.08 3.94 4.47
C ALA A 14 -6.52 3.36 3.16
N PRO A 15 -5.36 2.73 3.23
CA PRO A 15 -4.56 2.49 4.44
C PRO A 15 -4.11 3.80 5.10
N LYS A 16 -3.88 3.79 6.41
CA LYS A 16 -3.54 4.99 7.18
C LYS A 16 -2.21 4.79 7.91
N ILE A 17 -1.45 5.88 8.00
CA ILE A 17 -0.22 5.92 8.78
C ILE A 17 -0.23 7.18 9.66
N LYS A 18 0.26 7.06 10.89
CA LYS A 18 0.23 8.15 11.87
C LYS A 18 1.66 8.61 12.17
N GLY A 19 1.87 9.92 12.10
CA GLY A 19 3.17 10.52 12.43
C GLY A 19 4.16 10.65 11.26
N TYR A 20 3.80 10.15 10.07
CA TYR A 20 4.68 10.17 8.87
C TYR A 20 3.92 10.73 7.67
N ASP A 21 3.48 11.97 7.78
CA ASP A 21 2.54 12.59 6.83
C ASP A 21 3.00 12.54 5.37
N ALA A 22 4.32 12.65 5.11
CA ALA A 22 4.85 12.57 3.75
C ALA A 22 4.64 11.19 3.11
N LEU A 23 4.58 10.12 3.91
CA LEU A 23 4.36 8.76 3.39
C LEU A 23 2.91 8.49 2.98
N ASN A 24 1.97 9.35 3.38
CA ASN A 24 0.59 9.26 2.88
C ASN A 24 0.52 9.43 1.37
N LEU A 25 1.54 10.03 0.74
CA LEU A 25 1.65 10.11 -0.72
C LEU A 25 1.61 8.71 -1.38
N PHE A 26 2.17 7.71 -0.73
CA PHE A 26 2.14 6.33 -1.26
C PHE A 26 0.83 5.61 -0.96
N LEU A 27 0.18 5.93 0.15
CA LEU A 27 -1.08 5.29 0.54
C LEU A 27 -2.20 5.60 -0.45
N GLY A 28 -2.19 6.79 -1.06
CA GLY A 28 -3.18 7.26 -2.02
C GLY A 28 -3.00 6.71 -3.45
N LYS A 29 -1.94 5.95 -3.74
CA LYS A 29 -1.66 5.52 -5.11
C LYS A 29 -2.24 4.14 -5.42
N PRO A 30 -3.10 4.02 -6.44
CA PRO A 30 -3.80 2.78 -6.76
C PRO A 30 -2.90 1.70 -7.40
N TYR A 31 -1.70 2.06 -7.84
CA TYR A 31 -0.80 1.09 -8.48
C TYR A 31 0.10 0.33 -7.51
N ASN A 32 0.10 0.67 -6.23
CA ASN A 32 0.74 -0.12 -5.18
C ASN A 32 -0.02 -1.45 -4.96
N ALA A 33 0.59 -2.42 -4.30
CA ALA A 33 -0.10 -3.62 -3.84
C ALA A 33 -0.33 -3.55 -2.32
N TRP A 34 -1.50 -4.00 -1.88
CA TRP A 34 -1.81 -4.08 -0.45
C TRP A 34 -1.78 -5.53 0.02
N LEU A 35 -0.92 -5.81 1.00
CA LEU A 35 -0.81 -7.12 1.63
C LEU A 35 -1.37 -7.08 3.04
N ASN A 36 -2.04 -8.16 3.44
CA ASN A 36 -2.45 -8.41 4.81
C ASN A 36 -1.29 -9.03 5.63
N ARG A 37 -1.53 -9.32 6.93
CA ARG A 37 -0.52 -9.92 7.81
C ARG A 37 -0.07 -11.33 7.40
N PHE A 38 -0.74 -11.97 6.46
CA PHE A 38 -0.35 -13.27 5.92
C PHE A 38 0.48 -13.15 4.64
N GLY A 39 0.68 -11.94 4.12
CA GLY A 39 1.40 -11.69 2.87
C GLY A 39 0.53 -11.83 1.63
N GLU A 40 -0.79 -11.80 1.77
CA GLU A 40 -1.76 -11.96 0.68
C GLU A 40 -2.37 -10.63 0.26
N ARG A 41 -2.53 -10.42 -1.05
CA ARG A 41 -3.38 -9.33 -1.56
C ARG A 41 -4.83 -9.59 -1.20
N PHE A 42 -5.59 -8.54 -0.89
CA PHE A 42 -6.95 -8.68 -0.38
C PHE A 42 -7.99 -7.76 -1.04
N ALA A 43 -7.58 -6.87 -1.94
CA ALA A 43 -8.49 -5.92 -2.59
C ALA A 43 -7.97 -5.44 -3.94
N ASP A 44 -8.85 -4.81 -4.72
CA ASP A 44 -8.48 -3.87 -5.77
C ASP A 44 -8.01 -2.56 -5.13
N GLU A 45 -6.75 -2.22 -5.26
CA GLU A 45 -6.17 -1.03 -4.66
C GLU A 45 -6.72 0.27 -5.29
N GLY A 46 -7.40 0.19 -6.43
CA GLY A 46 -8.16 1.31 -7.01
C GLY A 46 -9.28 1.85 -6.12
N ILE A 47 -9.73 1.06 -5.13
CA ILE A 47 -10.69 1.51 -4.12
C ILE A 47 -10.16 2.64 -3.23
N VAL A 48 -8.87 2.94 -3.28
CA VAL A 48 -8.27 4.05 -2.53
C VAL A 48 -9.00 5.39 -2.74
N TYR A 49 -9.60 5.59 -3.90
CA TYR A 49 -10.40 6.78 -4.19
C TYR A 49 -11.81 6.75 -3.56
N ASN A 50 -12.19 5.67 -2.90
CA ASN A 50 -13.41 5.56 -2.11
C ASN A 50 -13.04 5.25 -0.66
N PHE A 51 -12.88 6.28 0.15
CA PHE A 51 -12.39 6.19 1.53
C PHE A 51 -13.19 5.22 2.39
N ALA A 52 -14.52 5.22 2.28
CA ALA A 52 -15.35 4.31 3.06
C ALA A 52 -15.11 2.84 2.68
N VAL A 53 -14.94 2.54 1.39
CA VAL A 53 -14.68 1.18 0.91
C VAL A 53 -13.28 0.74 1.29
N SER A 54 -12.27 1.56 1.05
CA SER A 54 -10.86 1.24 1.36
C SER A 54 -10.65 1.04 2.85
N PHE A 55 -11.22 1.91 3.68
CA PHE A 55 -11.15 1.78 5.14
C PHE A 55 -11.78 0.47 5.63
N ASN A 56 -12.98 0.15 5.16
CA ASN A 56 -13.63 -1.11 5.53
C ASN A 56 -12.87 -2.34 5.03
N ALA A 57 -12.25 -2.28 3.85
CA ALA A 57 -11.42 -3.37 3.34
C ALA A 57 -10.20 -3.61 4.26
N CYS A 58 -9.56 -2.55 4.72
CA CYS A 58 -8.44 -2.64 5.67
C CYS A 58 -8.87 -3.15 7.04
N LEU A 59 -9.97 -2.61 7.61
CA LEU A 59 -10.48 -3.05 8.92
C LEU A 59 -10.89 -4.53 8.96
N ARG A 60 -11.27 -5.10 7.82
CA ARG A 60 -11.60 -6.53 7.72
C ARG A 60 -10.37 -7.44 7.68
N GLN A 61 -9.19 -6.86 7.49
CA GLN A 61 -7.98 -7.65 7.57
C GLN A 61 -7.67 -8.00 9.03
N PRO A 62 -7.00 -9.14 9.27
CA PRO A 62 -6.62 -9.54 10.61
C PRO A 62 -5.87 -8.44 11.35
N ASP A 63 -6.35 -8.08 12.54
CA ASP A 63 -5.84 -7.01 13.40
C ASP A 63 -5.89 -5.60 12.77
N GLY A 64 -6.65 -5.40 11.67
CA GLY A 64 -6.67 -4.15 10.91
C GLY A 64 -5.32 -3.77 10.30
N GLN A 65 -4.35 -4.68 10.31
CA GLN A 65 -2.98 -4.43 9.82
C GLN A 65 -2.87 -4.72 8.34
N VAL A 66 -2.32 -3.75 7.60
CA VAL A 66 -2.02 -3.87 6.18
C VAL A 66 -0.65 -3.31 5.87
N TRP A 67 -0.06 -3.76 4.79
CA TRP A 67 1.21 -3.22 4.25
C TRP A 67 1.00 -2.76 2.83
N VAL A 68 1.38 -1.52 2.56
CA VAL A 68 1.43 -0.97 1.20
C VAL A 68 2.79 -1.28 0.62
N VAL A 69 2.81 -2.09 -0.44
CA VAL A 69 4.02 -2.56 -1.10
C VAL A 69 4.20 -1.82 -2.42
N PHE A 70 5.41 -1.32 -2.64
CA PHE A 70 5.84 -0.68 -3.88
C PHE A 70 7.34 -0.93 -4.10
N ASN A 71 7.83 -0.67 -5.29
CA ASN A 71 9.27 -0.73 -5.60
C ASN A 71 9.80 0.65 -5.97
N GLN A 72 11.09 0.75 -6.29
CA GLN A 72 11.71 2.02 -6.66
C GLN A 72 11.05 2.66 -7.88
N ALA A 73 10.67 1.88 -8.89
CA ALA A 73 10.01 2.40 -10.08
C ALA A 73 8.67 3.06 -9.76
N LEU A 74 7.88 2.47 -8.85
CA LEU A 74 6.60 3.05 -8.39
C LEU A 74 6.81 4.26 -7.48
N LEU A 75 7.89 4.28 -6.71
CA LEU A 75 8.30 5.47 -5.96
C LEU A 75 8.60 6.63 -6.90
N ASP A 76 9.42 6.39 -7.91
CA ASP A 76 9.81 7.40 -8.91
C ASP A 76 8.57 7.87 -9.70
N GLN A 77 7.67 6.96 -10.05
CA GLN A 77 6.40 7.28 -10.70
C GLN A 77 5.52 8.16 -9.80
N THR A 78 5.40 7.81 -8.51
CA THR A 78 4.64 8.59 -7.53
C THR A 78 5.17 10.02 -7.43
N LEU A 79 6.48 10.19 -7.40
CA LEU A 79 7.12 11.51 -7.35
C LEU A 79 6.92 12.29 -8.66
N SER A 80 6.95 11.61 -9.80
CA SER A 80 6.69 12.21 -11.11
C SER A 80 5.25 12.67 -11.28
N ASP A 81 4.29 11.87 -10.84
CA ASP A 81 2.87 12.18 -10.89
C ASP A 81 2.49 13.31 -9.91
N GLY A 82 3.24 13.42 -8.82
CA GLY A 82 2.95 14.37 -7.75
C GLY A 82 1.65 14.05 -7.01
N LYS A 83 1.11 15.04 -6.33
CA LYS A 83 -0.16 14.95 -5.60
C LYS A 83 -1.35 15.03 -6.56
N ASP A 84 -2.29 14.13 -6.41
CA ASP A 84 -3.60 14.26 -7.03
C ASP A 84 -4.49 15.27 -6.27
N MET A 85 -5.73 15.46 -6.72
CA MET A 85 -6.67 16.42 -6.11
C MET A 85 -6.96 16.04 -4.63
N ILE A 86 -7.09 14.76 -4.32
CA ILE A 86 -7.39 14.28 -2.96
C ILE A 86 -6.20 14.52 -2.04
N GLU A 87 -5.01 14.16 -2.49
CA GLU A 87 -3.76 14.38 -1.75
C GLU A 87 -3.50 15.88 -1.54
N THR A 88 -3.78 16.72 -2.55
CA THR A 88 -3.63 18.18 -2.45
C THR A 88 -4.53 18.78 -1.36
N ILE A 89 -5.73 18.23 -1.16
CA ILE A 89 -6.68 18.71 -0.14
C ILE A 89 -6.29 18.22 1.27
N HIS A 90 -5.81 16.99 1.39
CA HIS A 90 -5.64 16.31 2.68
C HIS A 90 -4.20 16.26 3.19
N MET A 91 -3.21 16.57 2.35
CA MET A 91 -1.81 16.56 2.75
C MET A 91 -1.27 17.98 2.98
N PRO A 92 -0.33 18.13 3.94
CA PRO A 92 0.39 19.41 4.09
C PRO A 92 1.10 19.82 2.79
N PRO A 93 1.29 21.11 2.56
CA PRO A 93 2.09 21.59 1.45
C PRO A 93 3.55 21.10 1.59
N ASN A 94 4.23 20.93 0.46
CA ASN A 94 5.65 20.60 0.38
C ASN A 94 6.05 19.30 1.09
N VAL A 95 5.17 18.30 1.13
CA VAL A 95 5.48 16.99 1.74
C VAL A 95 6.60 16.28 0.99
N GLU A 96 6.72 16.51 -0.31
CA GLU A 96 7.75 15.95 -1.18
C GLU A 96 9.17 16.36 -0.73
N GLU A 97 9.34 17.61 -0.24
CA GLU A 97 10.62 18.12 0.25
C GLU A 97 11.13 17.40 1.51
N ARG A 98 10.22 16.75 2.24
CA ARG A 98 10.51 16.01 3.48
C ARG A 98 10.48 14.50 3.31
N LEU A 99 10.24 14.02 2.10
CA LEU A 99 10.01 12.60 1.86
C LEU A 99 11.22 11.76 2.28
N ASP A 100 12.43 12.12 1.82
CA ASP A 100 13.65 11.36 2.11
C ASP A 100 13.89 11.24 3.61
N THR A 101 13.83 12.35 4.34
CA THR A 101 14.02 12.36 5.81
C THR A 101 12.91 11.59 6.53
N THR A 102 11.67 11.66 6.01
CA THR A 102 10.55 10.90 6.58
C THR A 102 10.71 9.40 6.33
N MET A 103 11.17 9.01 5.15
CA MET A 103 11.46 7.60 4.83
C MET A 103 12.59 7.05 5.71
N GLU A 104 13.68 7.78 5.87
CA GLU A 104 14.79 7.40 6.76
C GLU A 104 14.31 7.19 8.20
N GLN A 105 13.51 8.11 8.72
CA GLN A 105 12.95 8.01 10.07
C GLN A 105 12.00 6.81 10.18
N ALA A 106 11.11 6.61 9.21
CA ALA A 106 10.15 5.50 9.20
C ALA A 106 10.87 4.13 9.12
N ILE A 107 12.01 4.05 8.43
CA ILE A 107 12.85 2.84 8.40
C ILE A 107 13.46 2.62 9.78
N ALA A 108 14.03 3.64 10.41
CA ALA A 108 14.61 3.54 11.74
C ALA A 108 13.59 3.12 12.81
N ASP A 109 12.35 3.56 12.66
CA ASP A 109 11.25 3.27 13.59
C ASP A 109 10.51 1.95 13.27
N GLY A 110 10.92 1.23 12.20
CA GLY A 110 10.31 -0.04 11.80
C GLY A 110 8.87 0.10 11.23
N VAL A 111 8.55 1.25 10.66
CA VAL A 111 7.26 1.53 10.00
C VAL A 111 7.35 1.32 8.51
N LEU A 112 8.50 1.59 7.92
CA LEU A 112 8.84 1.34 6.52
C LEU A 112 10.00 0.35 6.45
N CYS A 113 9.90 -0.64 5.56
CA CYS A 113 11.00 -1.51 5.18
C CYS A 113 11.51 -1.12 3.79
N LYS A 114 12.82 -1.16 3.61
CA LYS A 114 13.47 -1.21 2.30
C LYS A 114 14.19 -2.55 2.19
N ALA A 115 13.83 -3.33 1.18
CA ALA A 115 14.26 -4.73 1.04
C ALA A 115 14.72 -5.03 -0.39
N ASP A 116 15.68 -5.91 -0.53
CA ASP A 116 16.22 -6.32 -1.83
C ASP A 116 15.51 -7.57 -2.39
N SER A 117 14.61 -8.19 -1.60
CA SER A 117 13.88 -9.39 -2.01
C SER A 117 12.51 -9.49 -1.34
N TYR A 118 11.65 -10.37 -1.87
CA TYR A 118 10.34 -10.69 -1.27
C TYR A 118 10.47 -11.42 0.06
N GLU A 119 11.53 -12.21 0.24
CA GLU A 119 11.85 -12.87 1.52
C GLU A 119 12.14 -11.84 2.63
N ALA A 120 12.87 -10.78 2.28
CA ALA A 120 13.14 -9.69 3.23
C ALA A 120 11.88 -8.89 3.55
N LEU A 121 10.98 -8.65 2.57
CA LEU A 121 9.66 -8.08 2.84
C LEU A 121 8.83 -8.97 3.78
N ALA A 122 8.80 -10.27 3.52
CA ALA A 122 8.06 -11.24 4.34
C ALA A 122 8.58 -11.26 5.80
N ALA A 123 9.89 -11.20 5.98
CA ALA A 123 10.51 -11.10 7.31
C ALA A 123 10.07 -9.83 8.05
N PHE A 124 9.95 -8.69 7.36
CA PHE A 124 9.47 -7.45 7.94
C PHE A 124 7.97 -7.52 8.30
N ILE A 125 7.15 -8.08 7.42
CA ILE A 125 5.71 -8.29 7.67
C ILE A 125 5.50 -9.29 8.82
N GLY A 126 6.41 -10.25 8.97
CA GLY A 126 6.32 -11.32 9.96
C GLY A 126 5.45 -12.49 9.47
N CYS A 127 5.49 -12.80 8.17
CA CYS A 127 4.71 -13.86 7.54
C CYS A 127 5.58 -14.80 6.70
N ASP A 128 4.93 -15.78 6.07
CA ASP A 128 5.60 -16.76 5.24
C ASP A 128 6.16 -16.16 3.95
N ALA A 129 7.43 -16.44 3.65
CA ALA A 129 8.12 -15.88 2.50
C ALA A 129 7.56 -16.38 1.15
N GLU A 130 7.20 -17.65 1.08
CA GLU A 130 6.62 -18.23 -0.13
C GLU A 130 5.25 -17.62 -0.44
N THR A 131 4.48 -17.26 0.58
CA THR A 131 3.19 -16.58 0.41
C THR A 131 3.36 -15.18 -0.17
N VAL A 132 4.30 -14.38 0.36
CA VAL A 132 4.57 -13.04 -0.20
C VAL A 132 5.07 -13.15 -1.63
N LYS A 133 6.01 -14.06 -1.89
CA LYS A 133 6.54 -14.30 -3.22
C LYS A 133 5.44 -14.69 -4.20
N ALA A 134 4.59 -15.66 -3.85
CA ALA A 134 3.48 -16.10 -4.69
C ALA A 134 2.50 -14.96 -4.99
N SER A 135 2.14 -14.15 -3.98
CA SER A 135 1.25 -12.99 -4.14
C SER A 135 1.83 -11.95 -5.10
N MET A 136 3.13 -11.67 -5.00
CA MET A 136 3.78 -10.66 -5.84
C MET A 136 4.05 -11.16 -7.25
N GLU A 137 4.46 -12.42 -7.43
CA GLU A 137 4.63 -13.05 -8.74
C GLU A 137 3.30 -13.15 -9.49
N GLU A 138 2.22 -13.53 -8.80
CA GLU A 138 0.88 -13.55 -9.38
C GLU A 138 0.40 -12.15 -9.78
N TYR A 139 0.61 -11.14 -8.92
CA TYR A 139 0.30 -9.75 -9.27
C TYR A 139 1.06 -9.30 -10.52
N ASN A 140 2.36 -9.59 -10.61
CA ASN A 140 3.16 -9.26 -11.77
C ASN A 140 2.66 -9.98 -13.04
N ALA A 141 2.28 -11.25 -12.92
CA ALA A 141 1.68 -12.00 -14.03
C ALA A 141 0.36 -11.37 -14.50
N PHE A 142 -0.49 -10.88 -13.59
CA PHE A 142 -1.70 -10.14 -13.95
C PHE A 142 -1.39 -8.81 -14.64
N CYS A 143 -0.36 -8.08 -14.20
CA CYS A 143 0.09 -6.86 -14.87
C CYS A 143 0.49 -7.13 -16.33
N HIS A 144 1.26 -8.17 -16.60
CA HIS A 144 1.63 -8.58 -17.96
C HIS A 144 0.43 -9.02 -18.79
N ALA A 145 -0.52 -9.72 -18.17
CA ALA A 145 -1.76 -10.13 -18.84
C ALA A 145 -2.73 -8.96 -19.10
N GLY A 146 -2.50 -7.79 -18.45
CA GLY A 146 -3.38 -6.64 -18.53
C GLY A 146 -4.75 -6.87 -17.87
N ARG A 147 -4.86 -7.86 -16.99
CA ARG A 147 -6.09 -8.22 -16.28
C ARG A 147 -5.78 -8.84 -14.91
N ASP A 148 -6.29 -8.23 -13.87
CA ASP A 148 -6.28 -8.81 -12.53
C ASP A 148 -7.38 -9.89 -12.41
N GLY A 149 -6.97 -11.13 -12.18
CA GLY A 149 -7.85 -12.30 -12.12
C GLY A 149 -8.63 -12.40 -10.81
N TRP A 150 -8.18 -11.74 -9.73
CA TRP A 150 -8.77 -11.84 -8.41
C TRP A 150 -9.69 -10.66 -8.06
N PHE A 151 -9.19 -9.44 -8.21
CA PHE A 151 -9.87 -8.24 -7.70
C PHE A 151 -10.33 -7.30 -8.81
N ALA A 152 -10.07 -7.64 -10.07
CA ALA A 152 -10.45 -6.86 -11.25
C ALA A 152 -9.89 -5.41 -11.23
N LYS A 153 -8.70 -5.21 -10.67
CA LYS A 153 -7.99 -3.94 -10.67
C LYS A 153 -7.93 -3.34 -12.08
N ASP A 154 -8.25 -2.07 -12.20
CA ASP A 154 -8.21 -1.40 -13.50
C ASP A 154 -6.80 -1.45 -14.09
N LYS A 155 -6.70 -1.86 -15.35
CA LYS A 155 -5.41 -2.01 -16.05
C LYS A 155 -4.55 -0.74 -16.05
N ARG A 156 -5.17 0.44 -15.91
CA ARG A 156 -4.46 1.73 -15.79
C ARG A 156 -3.56 1.81 -14.57
N TYR A 157 -3.88 1.03 -13.54
CA TYR A 157 -3.18 0.99 -12.26
C TYR A 157 -2.32 -0.26 -12.08
N MET A 158 -2.26 -1.12 -13.10
CA MET A 158 -1.51 -2.37 -13.06
C MET A 158 -0.08 -2.13 -13.54
N LEU A 159 0.81 -1.82 -12.60
CA LEU A 159 2.24 -1.66 -12.83
C LEU A 159 2.97 -2.78 -12.09
N SER A 160 3.82 -3.53 -12.81
CA SER A 160 4.56 -4.65 -12.23
C SER A 160 5.67 -4.19 -11.30
N MET A 161 6.00 -5.04 -10.33
CA MET A 161 7.05 -4.81 -9.32
C MET A 161 8.04 -5.99 -9.35
N GLU A 162 8.77 -6.16 -10.46
CA GLU A 162 9.68 -7.30 -10.66
C GLU A 162 11.06 -7.06 -10.10
N GLU A 163 11.50 -5.81 -10.06
CA GLU A 163 12.85 -5.43 -9.64
C GLU A 163 12.81 -4.58 -8.37
N GLY A 164 13.70 -4.90 -7.44
CA GLY A 164 13.90 -4.11 -6.22
C GLY A 164 14.72 -2.83 -6.44
N PRO A 165 14.99 -2.06 -5.41
CA PRO A 165 14.55 -2.35 -4.04
C PRO A 165 13.03 -2.24 -3.90
N TYR A 166 12.50 -3.09 -3.02
CA TYR A 166 11.10 -3.09 -2.62
C TYR A 166 10.90 -2.34 -1.32
N TYR A 167 9.72 -1.81 -1.14
CA TYR A 167 9.32 -1.14 0.09
C TYR A 167 8.02 -1.75 0.61
N ALA A 168 7.91 -1.88 1.92
CA ALA A 168 6.67 -2.23 2.60
C ALA A 168 6.40 -1.20 3.70
N LEU A 169 5.33 -0.44 3.53
CA LEU A 169 4.88 0.57 4.48
C LEU A 169 3.79 -0.02 5.35
N LYS A 170 4.06 -0.15 6.65
CA LYS A 170 3.08 -0.62 7.62
C LYS A 170 2.01 0.44 7.83
N ALA A 171 0.76 0.09 7.55
CA ALA A 171 -0.40 0.95 7.69
C ALA A 171 -1.54 0.19 8.40
N GLY A 172 -2.49 0.92 8.92
CA GLY A 172 -3.59 0.38 9.71
C GLY A 172 -3.82 1.22 10.97
N GLU A 173 -4.70 0.78 11.86
CA GLU A 173 -4.94 1.45 13.14
C GLU A 173 -3.99 0.98 14.24
#